data_2d64da6e5dc7016a431300e848864c57
#
_entry.id   2d64da6e5dc7016a431300e848864c57
#
_cell.length_a   1.000
_cell.length_b   1.000
_cell.length_c   1.000
_cell.angle_alpha   90.00
_cell.angle_beta   90.00
_cell.angle_gamma   90.00
#
_symmetry.space_group_name_H-M   'P 1'
#
loop_
_entity.id
_entity.type
_entity.pdbx_description
1 polymer ?
#
loop_
_entity_poly.entity_id
_entity_poly.type
_entity_poly.pdbx_seq_one_letter_code
_entity_poly.pdbx_strand_id
1 'polypeptide(L)'
;VLVAMLAMGEGFKATLSGTGSTDTAILLRAGSQAETNSVITREQVPLLAALPGIARGEDGRPLASPELSQVVNLPTLADGTDANVQFRGVGPAAWAIRPGIRIVQGRKFTPGLREVVVGSGALTQFRGLAVGKQLKLANQQWSVVGVFESGDSHDSELWADADVLAPAYQRPAFQSMTVKLAGADGFRQLKAALAADPRLKLDIQTTRDYYGKQSESLAKLVRILGIVIGTIMAIGAVF
;
A
#
# COMPACT_ATOMS: atom_id res chain seq x y z
N VAL A 1 25.55 -17.49 2.70
CA VAL A 1 24.77 -16.69 1.75
C VAL A 1 23.41 -17.33 1.51
N LEU A 2 23.31 -18.59 1.04
CA LEU A 2 22.04 -19.26 0.72
C LEU A 2 21.05 -19.28 1.91
N VAL A 3 21.51 -19.68 3.10
CA VAL A 3 20.68 -19.73 4.31
C VAL A 3 20.16 -18.34 4.69
N ALA A 4 21.00 -17.31 4.59
CA ALA A 4 20.58 -15.93 4.87
C ALA A 4 19.52 -15.43 3.86
N MET A 5 19.66 -15.77 2.58
CA MET A 5 18.67 -15.40 1.55
C MET A 5 17.35 -16.15 1.75
N LEU A 6 17.38 -17.43 2.13
CA LEU A 6 16.17 -18.19 2.45
C LEU A 6 15.47 -17.64 3.68
N ALA A 7 16.21 -17.33 4.76
CA ALA A 7 15.67 -16.71 5.96
C ALA A 7 15.06 -15.33 5.67
N MET A 8 15.68 -14.54 4.81
CA MET A 8 15.15 -13.25 4.35
C MET A 8 13.85 -13.42 3.56
N GLY A 9 13.78 -14.42 2.67
CA GLY A 9 12.55 -14.75 1.93
C GLY A 9 11.38 -15.14 2.86
N GLU A 10 11.64 -15.95 3.88
CA GLU A 10 10.63 -16.31 4.88
C GLU A 10 10.22 -15.12 5.76
N GLY A 11 11.17 -14.24 6.12
CA GLY A 11 10.88 -12.99 6.82
C GLY A 11 9.95 -12.06 6.03
N PHE A 12 10.20 -11.85 4.74
CA PHE A 12 9.31 -11.10 3.85
C PHE A 12 7.93 -11.73 3.76
N LYS A 13 7.87 -13.05 3.61
CA LYS A 13 6.61 -13.78 3.56
C LYS A 13 5.81 -13.60 4.86
N ALA A 14 6.42 -13.69 6.01
CA ALA A 14 5.76 -13.51 7.31
C ALA A 14 5.20 -12.08 7.45
N THR A 15 5.97 -11.06 7.11
CA THR A 15 5.56 -9.65 7.20
C THR A 15 4.42 -9.33 6.23
N LEU A 16 4.53 -9.73 4.96
CA LEU A 16 3.52 -9.43 3.95
C LEU A 16 2.26 -10.28 4.10
N SER A 17 2.35 -11.54 4.53
CA SER A 17 1.19 -12.39 4.75
C SER A 17 0.35 -11.95 5.95
N GLY A 18 0.95 -11.20 6.89
CA GLY A 18 0.24 -10.52 7.99
C GLY A 18 -0.48 -9.24 7.54
N THR A 19 -0.12 -8.71 6.36
CA THR A 19 -0.74 -7.51 5.80
C THR A 19 -2.06 -7.87 5.11
N GLY A 20 -3.08 -7.06 5.36
CA GLY A 20 -4.39 -7.25 4.76
C GLY A 20 -5.33 -8.15 5.57
N SER A 21 -6.58 -8.17 5.15
CA SER A 21 -7.68 -8.85 5.82
C SER A 21 -8.62 -9.52 4.82
N THR A 22 -9.44 -10.46 5.29
CA THR A 22 -10.52 -11.08 4.50
C THR A 22 -11.78 -10.21 4.46
N ASP A 23 -11.89 -9.22 5.34
CA ASP A 23 -13.02 -8.30 5.41
C ASP A 23 -12.78 -6.97 4.65
N THR A 24 -11.64 -6.88 3.99
CA THR A 24 -11.30 -5.78 3.07
C THR A 24 -10.95 -6.34 1.69
N ALA A 25 -11.26 -5.58 0.65
CA ALA A 25 -10.94 -5.94 -0.71
C ALA A 25 -10.23 -4.80 -1.44
N ILE A 26 -9.39 -5.16 -2.41
CA ILE A 26 -8.75 -4.23 -3.32
C ILE A 26 -9.32 -4.45 -4.72
N LEU A 27 -9.67 -3.35 -5.37
CA LEU A 27 -10.10 -3.28 -6.76
C LEU A 27 -8.94 -2.77 -7.60
N LEU A 28 -8.64 -3.48 -8.67
CA LEU A 28 -7.62 -3.14 -9.65
C LEU A 28 -8.19 -3.21 -11.06
N ARG A 29 -7.59 -2.52 -12.01
CA ARG A 29 -7.92 -2.72 -13.41
C ARG A 29 -7.78 -4.20 -13.79
N ALA A 30 -8.72 -4.71 -14.58
CA ALA A 30 -8.74 -6.10 -15.01
C ALA A 30 -7.41 -6.52 -15.66
N GLY A 31 -6.86 -7.64 -15.21
CA GLY A 31 -5.56 -8.14 -15.64
C GLY A 31 -4.35 -7.51 -14.95
N SER A 32 -4.53 -6.52 -14.07
CA SER A 32 -3.44 -5.94 -13.29
C SER A 32 -3.09 -6.83 -12.10
N GLN A 33 -1.80 -7.17 -11.96
CA GLN A 33 -1.31 -7.97 -10.83
C GLN A 33 -0.81 -7.12 -9.65
N ALA A 34 -0.55 -5.83 -9.89
CA ALA A 34 -0.08 -4.88 -8.90
C ALA A 34 -0.74 -3.51 -9.10
N GLU A 35 -0.82 -2.73 -8.02
CA GLU A 35 -1.34 -1.35 -8.03
C GLU A 35 -0.61 -0.48 -9.06
N THR A 36 0.71 -0.63 -9.19
CA THR A 36 1.54 0.15 -10.11
C THR A 36 1.16 0.03 -11.59
N ASN A 37 0.53 -1.09 -11.97
CA ASN A 37 0.10 -1.38 -13.34
C ASN A 37 -1.42 -1.19 -13.53
N SER A 38 -2.09 -0.63 -12.54
CA SER A 38 -3.54 -0.44 -12.51
C SER A 38 -3.89 1.05 -12.60
N VAL A 39 -5.05 1.32 -13.18
CA VAL A 39 -5.61 2.67 -13.32
C VAL A 39 -7.09 2.63 -13.02
N ILE A 40 -7.54 3.47 -12.09
CA ILE A 40 -8.94 3.77 -11.77
C ILE A 40 -9.14 5.27 -11.95
N THR A 41 -10.00 5.66 -12.88
CA THR A 41 -10.22 7.08 -13.17
C THR A 41 -11.02 7.75 -12.05
N ARG A 42 -10.91 9.08 -11.96
CA ARG A 42 -11.65 9.86 -10.95
C ARG A 42 -13.17 9.71 -11.11
N GLU A 43 -13.64 9.56 -12.34
CA GLU A 43 -15.07 9.38 -12.66
C GLU A 43 -15.58 8.00 -12.21
N GLN A 44 -14.71 6.99 -12.19
CA GLN A 44 -15.09 5.65 -11.72
C GLN A 44 -15.23 5.59 -10.19
N VAL A 45 -14.49 6.42 -9.44
CA VAL A 45 -14.49 6.37 -7.97
C VAL A 45 -15.89 6.44 -7.35
N PRO A 46 -16.77 7.41 -7.64
CA PRO A 46 -18.11 7.46 -7.06
C PRO A 46 -18.99 6.31 -7.52
N LEU A 47 -18.83 5.81 -8.74
CA LEU A 47 -19.57 4.66 -9.25
C LEU A 47 -19.19 3.39 -8.47
N LEU A 48 -17.91 3.16 -8.27
CA LEU A 48 -17.39 2.02 -7.51
C LEU A 48 -17.80 2.07 -6.04
N ALA A 49 -17.70 3.25 -5.42
CA ALA A 49 -18.08 3.45 -4.02
C ALA A 49 -19.57 3.20 -3.75
N ALA A 50 -20.42 3.32 -4.78
CA ALA A 50 -21.86 3.07 -4.68
C ALA A 50 -22.26 1.61 -4.86
N LEU A 51 -21.34 0.72 -5.23
CA LEU A 51 -21.63 -0.69 -5.49
C LEU A 51 -22.10 -1.43 -4.23
N PRO A 52 -22.98 -2.43 -4.37
CA PRO A 52 -23.38 -3.29 -3.25
C PRO A 52 -22.18 -4.12 -2.76
N GLY A 53 -22.23 -4.51 -1.49
CA GLY A 53 -21.17 -5.30 -0.86
C GLY A 53 -20.08 -4.44 -0.19
N ILE A 54 -20.12 -3.12 -0.33
CA ILE A 54 -19.25 -2.18 0.38
C ILE A 54 -19.94 -1.73 1.67
N ALA A 55 -19.23 -1.85 2.79
CA ALA A 55 -19.70 -1.39 4.10
C ALA A 55 -19.81 0.14 4.14
N ARG A 56 -20.67 0.64 5.01
CA ARG A 56 -20.84 2.06 5.27
C ARG A 56 -20.34 2.40 6.67
N GLY A 57 -19.75 3.57 6.81
CA GLY A 57 -19.36 4.13 8.10
C GLY A 57 -20.58 4.62 8.90
N GLU A 58 -20.33 5.06 10.11
CA GLU A 58 -21.36 5.63 11.00
C GLU A 58 -22.04 6.88 10.39
N ASP A 59 -21.33 7.60 9.53
CA ASP A 59 -21.81 8.75 8.77
C ASP A 59 -22.62 8.36 7.50
N GLY A 60 -22.85 7.07 7.29
CA GLY A 60 -23.54 6.52 6.11
C GLY A 60 -22.73 6.53 4.82
N ARG A 61 -21.52 7.07 4.82
CA ARG A 61 -20.64 7.07 3.64
C ARG A 61 -20.04 5.70 3.38
N PRO A 62 -19.82 5.32 2.11
CA PRO A 62 -19.17 4.07 1.78
C PRO A 62 -17.72 4.05 2.31
N LEU A 63 -17.32 2.94 2.90
CA LEU A 63 -15.94 2.71 3.32
C LEU A 63 -15.11 2.28 2.11
N ALA A 64 -14.77 3.25 1.29
CA ALA A 64 -14.01 3.10 0.05
C ALA A 64 -12.93 4.18 -0.02
N SER A 65 -11.69 3.76 -0.28
CA SER A 65 -10.50 4.59 -0.35
C SER A 65 -9.86 4.45 -1.71
N PRO A 66 -9.95 5.44 -2.61
CA PRO A 66 -9.10 5.50 -3.78
C PRO A 66 -7.65 5.72 -3.36
N GLU A 67 -6.73 4.96 -3.93
CA GLU A 67 -5.34 4.96 -3.50
C GLU A 67 -4.37 5.04 -4.68
N LEU A 68 -3.21 5.62 -4.42
CA LEU A 68 -2.07 5.59 -5.32
C LEU A 68 -0.79 5.46 -4.53
N SER A 69 0.22 4.85 -5.13
CA SER A 69 1.52 4.65 -4.52
C SER A 69 2.61 5.22 -5.42
N GLN A 70 3.52 5.96 -4.82
CA GLN A 70 4.74 6.48 -5.46
C GLN A 70 5.94 6.01 -4.66
N VAL A 71 7.01 5.67 -5.36
CA VAL A 71 8.31 5.41 -4.72
C VAL A 71 9.07 6.72 -4.69
N VAL A 72 9.55 7.11 -3.52
CA VAL A 72 10.38 8.29 -3.31
C VAL A 72 11.70 7.91 -2.66
N ASN A 73 12.73 8.71 -2.84
CA ASN A 73 14.03 8.48 -2.24
C ASN A 73 14.21 9.41 -1.04
N LEU A 74 14.61 8.83 0.06
CA LEU A 74 14.97 9.56 1.28
C LEU A 74 16.31 9.07 1.84
N PRO A 75 17.10 9.95 2.47
CA PRO A 75 18.35 9.57 3.10
C PRO A 75 18.09 8.68 4.32
N THR A 76 18.81 7.57 4.42
CA THR A 76 18.73 6.65 5.54
C THR A 76 19.37 7.24 6.80
N LEU A 77 18.92 6.79 7.98
CA LEU A 77 19.55 7.16 9.25
C LEU A 77 20.95 6.54 9.40
N ALA A 78 21.15 5.34 8.81
CA ALA A 78 22.37 4.56 9.00
C ALA A 78 23.62 5.29 8.44
N ASP A 79 23.60 5.62 7.17
CA ASP A 79 24.76 6.16 6.46
C ASP A 79 24.43 7.40 5.60
N GLY A 80 23.17 7.79 5.52
CA GLY A 80 22.70 8.93 4.73
C GLY A 80 22.61 8.65 3.23
N THR A 81 22.80 7.41 2.79
CA THR A 81 22.53 7.02 1.40
C THR A 81 21.03 7.06 1.11
N ASP A 82 20.66 7.43 -0.10
CA ASP A 82 19.27 7.46 -0.51
C ASP A 82 18.74 6.03 -0.69
N ALA A 83 17.59 5.76 -0.08
CA ALA A 83 16.86 4.52 -0.25
C ALA A 83 15.39 4.77 -0.53
N ASN A 84 14.76 3.78 -1.18
CA ASN A 84 13.38 3.86 -1.59
C ASN A 84 12.45 3.72 -0.40
N VAL A 85 11.44 4.59 -0.33
CA VAL A 85 10.30 4.49 0.57
C VAL A 85 9.01 4.68 -0.21
N GLN A 86 7.97 3.94 0.17
CA GLN A 86 6.67 4.04 -0.47
C GLN A 86 5.91 5.24 0.10
N PHE A 87 5.48 6.15 -0.78
CA PHE A 87 4.62 7.28 -0.46
C PHE A 87 3.23 7.01 -1.01
N ARG A 88 2.31 6.65 -0.13
CA ARG A 88 0.94 6.27 -0.46
C ARG A 88 -0.02 7.44 -0.27
N GLY A 89 -0.79 7.74 -1.32
CA GLY A 89 -1.98 8.56 -1.23
C GLY A 89 -3.18 7.69 -0.88
N VAL A 90 -3.93 8.06 0.14
CA VAL A 90 -5.12 7.32 0.59
C VAL A 90 -6.33 8.25 0.65
N GLY A 91 -7.51 7.71 0.38
CA GLY A 91 -8.76 8.43 0.57
C GLY A 91 -9.14 8.59 2.05
N PRO A 92 -10.10 9.47 2.38
CA PRO A 92 -10.49 9.76 3.76
C PRO A 92 -10.96 8.53 4.55
N ALA A 93 -11.57 7.56 3.87
CA ALA A 93 -12.06 6.32 4.49
C ALA A 93 -10.95 5.34 4.89
N ALA A 94 -9.71 5.52 4.44
CA ALA A 94 -8.61 4.57 4.66
C ALA A 94 -8.41 4.19 6.13
N TRP A 95 -8.57 5.16 7.03
CA TRP A 95 -8.42 4.97 8.48
C TRP A 95 -9.54 4.09 9.08
N ALA A 96 -10.77 4.23 8.59
CA ALA A 96 -11.90 3.41 9.03
C ALA A 96 -11.87 2.01 8.41
N ILE A 97 -11.34 1.87 7.20
CA ILE A 97 -11.15 0.59 6.51
C ILE A 97 -10.11 -0.26 7.25
N ARG A 98 -9.09 0.37 7.84
CA ARG A 98 -7.95 -0.28 8.53
C ARG A 98 -7.92 0.09 10.02
N PRO A 99 -8.83 -0.44 10.85
CA PRO A 99 -8.96 -0.05 12.26
C PRO A 99 -7.73 -0.44 13.11
N GLY A 100 -6.88 -1.33 12.64
CA GLY A 100 -5.61 -1.68 13.26
C GLY A 100 -4.56 -0.55 13.24
N ILE A 101 -4.73 0.42 12.37
CA ILE A 101 -3.79 1.56 12.28
C ILE A 101 -4.07 2.57 13.39
N ARG A 102 -3.07 2.85 14.20
CA ARG A 102 -3.14 3.77 15.33
C ARG A 102 -2.18 4.94 15.13
N ILE A 103 -2.61 6.15 15.42
CA ILE A 103 -1.72 7.30 15.54
C ILE A 103 -1.01 7.21 16.89
N VAL A 104 0.30 7.12 16.87
CA VAL A 104 1.13 7.04 18.09
C VAL A 104 1.80 8.36 18.45
N GLN A 105 1.92 9.28 17.48
CA GLN A 105 2.41 10.63 17.69
C GLN A 105 1.73 11.62 16.75
N GLY A 106 1.43 12.81 17.21
CA GLY A 106 0.80 13.85 16.40
C GLY A 106 -0.65 13.55 16.05
N ARG A 107 -1.01 13.70 14.79
CA ARG A 107 -2.38 13.55 14.29
C ARG A 107 -2.42 12.95 12.87
N LYS A 108 -3.61 12.56 12.43
CA LYS A 108 -3.88 12.25 11.02
C LYS A 108 -3.69 13.50 10.16
N PHE A 109 -3.41 13.31 8.87
CA PHE A 109 -3.38 14.43 7.93
C PHE A 109 -4.79 15.04 7.75
N THR A 110 -4.82 16.33 7.46
CA THR A 110 -6.04 17.05 7.11
C THR A 110 -6.28 16.92 5.60
N PRO A 111 -7.44 16.44 5.16
CA PRO A 111 -7.77 16.38 3.73
C PRO A 111 -7.56 17.72 3.02
N GLY A 112 -6.97 17.65 1.83
CA GLY A 112 -6.68 18.83 1.00
C GLY A 112 -5.37 19.54 1.33
N LEU A 113 -4.65 19.14 2.40
CA LEU A 113 -3.37 19.74 2.76
C LEU A 113 -2.20 18.83 2.40
N ARG A 114 -1.02 19.45 2.15
CA ARG A 114 0.24 18.72 1.95
C ARG A 114 0.82 18.27 3.28
N GLU A 115 0.17 17.33 3.89
CA GLU A 115 0.53 16.74 5.16
C GLU A 115 0.84 15.26 4.98
N VAL A 116 1.81 14.78 5.75
CA VAL A 116 2.28 13.38 5.73
C VAL A 116 2.18 12.81 7.13
N VAL A 117 1.66 11.59 7.21
CA VAL A 117 1.73 10.75 8.39
C VAL A 117 2.69 9.60 8.08
N VAL A 118 3.64 9.36 8.96
CA VAL A 118 4.78 8.47 8.76
C VAL A 118 4.54 7.15 9.48
N GLY A 119 4.78 6.02 8.83
CA GLY A 119 4.80 4.73 9.49
C GLY A 119 5.98 4.63 10.48
N SER A 120 5.77 3.98 11.61
CA SER A 120 6.78 3.85 12.67
C SER A 120 8.06 3.18 12.19
N GLY A 121 7.96 2.23 11.29
CA GLY A 121 9.12 1.58 10.65
C GLY A 121 9.90 2.54 9.74
N ALA A 122 9.20 3.39 8.96
CA ALA A 122 9.87 4.39 8.13
C ALA A 122 10.59 5.44 8.99
N LEU A 123 9.97 5.88 10.10
CA LEU A 123 10.57 6.83 11.04
C LEU A 123 11.95 6.36 11.57
N THR A 124 12.10 5.06 11.79
CA THR A 124 13.35 4.46 12.31
C THR A 124 14.41 4.20 11.22
N GLN A 125 14.05 4.35 9.96
CA GLN A 125 14.94 4.05 8.83
C GLN A 125 15.44 5.31 8.12
N PHE A 126 14.63 6.37 8.05
CA PHE A 126 14.91 7.55 7.22
C PHE A 126 15.05 8.83 8.03
N ARG A 127 15.86 9.76 7.52
CA ARG A 127 16.06 11.07 8.12
C ARG A 127 14.91 12.02 7.80
N GLY A 128 14.68 12.99 8.68
CA GLY A 128 13.75 14.10 8.43
C GLY A 128 12.27 13.77 8.63
N LEU A 129 11.92 12.60 9.13
CA LEU A 129 10.55 12.12 9.28
C LEU A 129 9.89 12.42 10.64
N ALA A 130 10.56 13.16 11.53
CA ALA A 130 9.97 13.52 12.82
C ALA A 130 8.80 14.50 12.65
N VAL A 131 7.79 14.41 13.51
CA VAL A 131 6.64 15.32 13.53
C VAL A 131 7.11 16.78 13.64
N GLY A 132 6.52 17.65 12.83
CA GLY A 132 6.90 19.06 12.70
C GLY A 132 7.99 19.34 11.67
N LYS A 133 8.63 18.33 11.09
CA LYS A 133 9.60 18.51 10.00
C LYS A 133 8.90 18.73 8.66
N GLN A 134 9.66 19.34 7.74
CA GLN A 134 9.24 19.55 6.36
C GLN A 134 10.02 18.62 5.43
N LEU A 135 9.32 17.96 4.53
CA LEU A 135 9.90 17.13 3.48
C LEU A 135 9.72 17.81 2.14
N LYS A 136 10.76 17.80 1.31
CA LYS A 136 10.66 18.26 -0.08
C LYS A 136 10.48 17.04 -0.99
N LEU A 137 9.27 16.81 -1.47
CA LEU A 137 8.91 15.70 -2.38
C LEU A 137 8.15 16.26 -3.58
N ALA A 138 8.43 15.76 -4.78
CA ALA A 138 7.84 16.24 -6.05
C ALA A 138 7.95 17.78 -6.22
N ASN A 139 9.09 18.36 -5.82
CA ASN A 139 9.31 19.82 -5.80
C ASN A 139 8.32 20.63 -4.94
N GLN A 140 7.63 19.96 -4.01
CA GLN A 140 6.67 20.56 -3.10
C GLN A 140 7.09 20.31 -1.64
N GLN A 141 6.67 21.21 -0.74
CA GLN A 141 6.88 21.05 0.71
C GLN A 141 5.71 20.27 1.31
N TRP A 142 6.04 19.26 2.13
CA TRP A 142 5.11 18.42 2.85
C TRP A 142 5.42 18.47 4.34
N SER A 143 4.41 18.71 5.16
CA SER A 143 4.56 18.77 6.62
C SER A 143 4.35 17.40 7.25
N VAL A 144 5.29 16.90 8.01
CA VAL A 144 5.09 15.69 8.82
C VAL A 144 4.24 16.05 10.03
N VAL A 145 3.02 15.49 10.12
CA VAL A 145 2.03 15.86 11.15
C VAL A 145 1.74 14.73 12.14
N GLY A 146 2.17 13.51 11.85
CA GLY A 146 1.96 12.39 12.74
C GLY A 146 2.78 11.17 12.39
N VAL A 147 2.74 10.21 13.31
CA VAL A 147 3.31 8.87 13.16
C VAL A 147 2.24 7.86 13.45
N PHE A 148 2.16 6.80 12.64
CA PHE A 148 1.23 5.70 12.84
C PHE A 148 1.94 4.37 13.01
N GLU A 149 1.27 3.43 13.65
CA GLU A 149 1.60 2.01 13.71
C GLU A 149 0.46 1.20 13.13
N SER A 150 0.80 0.23 12.29
CA SER A 150 -0.13 -0.75 11.71
C SER A 150 0.15 -2.18 12.17
N GLY A 151 1.39 -2.47 12.54
CA GLY A 151 1.86 -3.81 12.86
C GLY A 151 2.03 -4.69 11.61
N ASP A 152 2.06 -4.09 10.43
CA ASP A 152 2.22 -4.78 9.14
C ASP A 152 3.14 -3.98 8.19
N SER A 153 3.13 -4.29 6.91
CA SER A 153 4.02 -3.64 5.92
C SER A 153 3.81 -2.14 5.76
N HIS A 154 2.63 -1.61 6.14
CA HIS A 154 2.36 -0.18 6.06
C HIS A 154 3.21 0.65 7.04
N ASP A 155 3.77 0.02 8.10
CA ASP A 155 4.71 0.70 8.99
C ASP A 155 5.95 1.26 8.27
N SER A 156 6.27 0.75 7.09
CA SER A 156 7.37 1.22 6.25
C SER A 156 6.96 2.29 5.21
N GLU A 157 5.72 2.80 5.28
CA GLU A 157 5.18 3.75 4.31
C GLU A 157 5.05 5.17 4.86
N LEU A 158 4.94 6.13 3.94
CA LEU A 158 4.47 7.50 4.18
C LEU A 158 3.05 7.61 3.63
N TRP A 159 2.12 8.20 4.38
CA TRP A 159 0.73 8.38 3.97
C TRP A 159 0.34 9.84 3.86
N ALA A 160 -0.37 10.18 2.78
CA ALA A 160 -0.94 11.50 2.55
C ALA A 160 -2.33 11.40 1.90
N ASP A 161 -3.00 12.52 1.75
CA ASP A 161 -4.24 12.60 0.99
C ASP A 161 -4.01 12.27 -0.49
N ALA A 162 -4.74 11.28 -1.02
CA ALA A 162 -4.65 10.86 -2.41
C ALA A 162 -4.98 11.98 -3.40
N ASP A 163 -5.94 12.86 -3.07
CA ASP A 163 -6.33 13.98 -3.92
C ASP A 163 -5.28 15.09 -3.99
N VAL A 164 -4.40 15.17 -2.99
CA VAL A 164 -3.25 16.07 -2.96
C VAL A 164 -2.02 15.43 -3.59
N LEU A 165 -1.80 14.14 -3.33
CA LEU A 165 -0.63 13.42 -3.83
C LEU A 165 -0.69 13.21 -5.35
N ALA A 166 -1.87 12.85 -5.89
CA ALA A 166 -2.02 12.56 -7.31
C ALA A 166 -1.58 13.73 -8.21
N PRO A 167 -2.07 14.98 -8.04
CA PRO A 167 -1.60 16.11 -8.85
C PRO A 167 -0.14 16.47 -8.59
N ALA A 168 0.37 16.28 -7.35
CA ALA A 168 1.78 16.56 -7.04
C ALA A 168 2.74 15.70 -7.89
N TYR A 169 2.33 14.47 -8.22
CA TYR A 169 3.07 13.55 -9.09
C TYR A 169 2.52 13.47 -10.51
N GLN A 170 1.68 14.44 -10.91
CA GLN A 170 1.08 14.50 -12.25
C GLN A 170 0.32 13.22 -12.63
N ARG A 171 -0.35 12.60 -11.65
CA ARG A 171 -1.19 11.42 -11.83
C ARG A 171 -2.64 11.82 -12.03
N PRO A 172 -3.23 11.61 -13.22
CA PRO A 172 -4.63 11.97 -13.48
C PRO A 172 -5.64 11.02 -12.83
N ALA A 173 -5.18 9.86 -12.38
CA ALA A 173 -6.01 8.76 -11.88
C ALA A 173 -5.38 8.10 -10.65
N PHE A 174 -6.17 7.29 -9.97
CA PHE A 174 -5.72 6.40 -8.89
C PHE A 174 -5.26 5.06 -9.46
N GLN A 175 -4.57 4.27 -8.63
CA GLN A 175 -4.06 2.96 -9.01
C GLN A 175 -4.94 1.83 -8.49
N SER A 176 -5.58 2.02 -7.35
CA SER A 176 -6.44 1.03 -6.71
C SER A 176 -7.59 1.69 -5.97
N MET A 177 -8.54 0.89 -5.55
CA MET A 177 -9.53 1.28 -4.56
C MET A 177 -9.62 0.19 -3.50
N THR A 178 -9.32 0.53 -2.26
CA THR A 178 -9.50 -0.37 -1.11
C THR A 178 -10.85 -0.11 -0.48
N VAL A 179 -11.59 -1.19 -0.18
CA VAL A 179 -12.93 -1.11 0.39
C VAL A 179 -13.07 -2.03 1.60
N LYS A 180 -13.93 -1.66 2.54
CA LYS A 180 -14.41 -2.55 3.60
C LYS A 180 -15.61 -3.31 3.07
N LEU A 181 -15.64 -4.61 3.31
CA LEU A 181 -16.74 -5.48 2.87
C LEU A 181 -17.91 -5.45 3.86
N ALA A 182 -19.13 -5.47 3.31
CA ALA A 182 -20.37 -5.47 4.10
C ALA A 182 -20.72 -6.91 4.53
N GLY A 183 -20.12 -7.37 5.63
CA GLY A 183 -20.38 -8.70 6.17
C GLY A 183 -19.85 -9.84 5.29
N ALA A 184 -20.28 -11.07 5.60
CA ALA A 184 -19.77 -12.29 4.98
C ALA A 184 -20.04 -12.39 3.45
N ASP A 185 -21.14 -11.81 2.99
CA ASP A 185 -21.53 -11.85 1.57
C ASP A 185 -21.01 -10.68 0.75
N GLY A 186 -20.41 -9.67 1.39
CA GLY A 186 -19.98 -8.43 0.74
C GLY A 186 -19.07 -8.66 -0.46
N PHE A 187 -18.12 -9.56 -0.35
CA PHE A 187 -17.21 -9.91 -1.44
C PHE A 187 -17.96 -10.48 -2.66
N ARG A 188 -18.90 -11.41 -2.43
CA ARG A 188 -19.69 -12.03 -3.49
C ARG A 188 -20.59 -11.02 -4.17
N GLN A 189 -21.25 -10.14 -3.40
CA GLN A 189 -22.13 -9.09 -3.92
C GLN A 189 -21.35 -8.09 -4.78
N LEU A 190 -20.21 -7.62 -4.29
CA LEU A 190 -19.35 -6.66 -4.99
C LEU A 190 -18.79 -7.27 -6.29
N LYS A 191 -18.32 -8.52 -6.22
CA LYS A 191 -17.83 -9.25 -7.41
C LYS A 191 -18.91 -9.43 -8.47
N ALA A 192 -20.13 -9.76 -8.06
CA ALA A 192 -21.26 -9.90 -8.98
C ALA A 192 -21.65 -8.55 -9.62
N ALA A 193 -21.64 -7.47 -8.84
CA ALA A 193 -21.93 -6.12 -9.32
C ALA A 193 -20.90 -5.63 -10.35
N LEU A 194 -19.61 -5.89 -10.10
CA LEU A 194 -18.54 -5.58 -11.05
C LEU A 194 -18.69 -6.37 -12.35
N ALA A 195 -19.04 -7.65 -12.26
CA ALA A 195 -19.27 -8.50 -13.45
C ALA A 195 -20.50 -8.08 -14.27
N ALA A 196 -21.49 -7.47 -13.63
CA ALA A 196 -22.73 -7.03 -14.29
C ALA A 196 -22.54 -5.72 -15.10
N ASP A 197 -21.50 -4.92 -14.80
CA ASP A 197 -21.21 -3.69 -15.56
C ASP A 197 -19.90 -3.80 -16.35
N PRO A 198 -19.96 -4.14 -17.64
CA PRO A 198 -18.78 -4.33 -18.48
C PRO A 198 -17.95 -3.06 -18.68
N ARG A 199 -18.46 -1.88 -18.29
CA ARG A 199 -17.72 -0.60 -18.34
C ARG A 199 -16.66 -0.51 -17.25
N LEU A 200 -16.86 -1.23 -16.14
CA LEU A 200 -16.01 -1.13 -14.97
C LEU A 200 -14.72 -1.96 -15.08
N LYS A 201 -14.58 -2.89 -16.00
CA LYS A 201 -13.36 -3.69 -16.30
C LYS A 201 -12.33 -3.77 -15.15
N LEU A 202 -12.80 -4.21 -13.97
CA LEU A 202 -12.01 -4.29 -12.76
C LEU A 202 -12.02 -5.72 -12.20
N ASP A 203 -10.89 -6.10 -11.61
CA ASP A 203 -10.75 -7.30 -10.82
C ASP A 203 -10.83 -6.95 -9.34
N ILE A 204 -11.35 -7.89 -8.55
CA ILE A 204 -11.44 -7.76 -7.09
C ILE A 204 -10.77 -8.97 -6.44
N GLN A 205 -10.02 -8.72 -5.39
CA GLN A 205 -9.49 -9.75 -4.50
C GLN A 205 -9.49 -9.24 -3.06
N THR A 206 -9.47 -10.14 -2.07
CA THR A 206 -9.30 -9.70 -0.69
C THR A 206 -7.91 -9.09 -0.53
N THR A 207 -7.75 -8.15 0.38
CA THR A 207 -6.41 -7.58 0.62
C THR A 207 -5.43 -8.63 1.14
N ARG A 208 -5.91 -9.64 1.88
CA ARG A 208 -5.12 -10.79 2.29
C ARG A 208 -4.57 -11.58 1.10
N ASP A 209 -5.43 -11.91 0.12
CA ASP A 209 -5.01 -12.64 -1.08
C ASP A 209 -4.05 -11.82 -1.93
N TYR A 210 -4.29 -10.51 -2.03
CA TYR A 210 -3.43 -9.59 -2.77
C TYR A 210 -2.01 -9.57 -2.19
N TYR A 211 -1.86 -9.29 -0.91
CA TYR A 211 -0.55 -9.25 -0.27
C TYR A 211 0.09 -10.63 -0.17
N GLY A 212 -0.70 -11.70 0.00
CA GLY A 212 -0.24 -13.08 -0.04
C GLY A 212 0.44 -13.43 -1.38
N LYS A 213 -0.21 -13.10 -2.51
CA LYS A 213 0.37 -13.32 -3.86
C LYS A 213 1.65 -12.50 -4.09
N GLN A 214 1.67 -11.24 -3.62
CA GLN A 214 2.88 -10.41 -3.70
C GLN A 214 4.04 -11.03 -2.92
N SER A 215 3.77 -11.53 -1.73
CA SER A 215 4.71 -12.20 -0.86
C SER A 215 5.28 -13.48 -1.51
N GLU A 216 4.43 -14.34 -2.08
CA GLU A 216 4.85 -15.55 -2.78
C GLU A 216 5.74 -15.25 -3.98
N SER A 217 5.41 -14.22 -4.76
CA SER A 217 6.19 -13.79 -5.92
C SER A 217 7.59 -13.34 -5.52
N LEU A 218 7.71 -12.53 -4.46
CA LEU A 218 8.99 -12.09 -3.91
C LEU A 218 9.81 -13.24 -3.32
N ALA A 219 9.17 -14.13 -2.54
CA ALA A 219 9.84 -15.28 -1.96
C ALA A 219 10.38 -16.23 -3.05
N LYS A 220 9.60 -16.43 -4.12
CA LYS A 220 10.04 -17.21 -5.29
C LYS A 220 11.24 -16.59 -5.98
N LEU A 221 11.23 -15.27 -6.19
CA LEU A 221 12.37 -14.56 -6.79
C LEU A 221 13.62 -14.69 -5.95
N VAL A 222 13.54 -14.45 -4.64
CA VAL A 222 14.66 -14.57 -3.70
C VAL A 222 15.22 -16.00 -3.68
N ARG A 223 14.32 -17.01 -3.72
CA ARG A 223 14.74 -18.43 -3.78
C ARG A 223 15.49 -18.74 -5.06
N ILE A 224 15.01 -18.29 -6.22
CA ILE A 224 15.69 -18.49 -7.51
C ILE A 224 17.07 -17.85 -7.49
N LEU A 225 17.18 -16.60 -7.05
CA LEU A 225 18.45 -15.89 -6.92
C LEU A 225 19.39 -16.62 -5.97
N GLY A 226 18.90 -17.10 -4.83
CA GLY A 226 19.68 -17.86 -3.86
C GLY A 226 20.25 -19.15 -4.44
N ILE A 227 19.46 -19.89 -5.23
CA ILE A 227 19.92 -21.11 -5.91
C ILE A 227 20.99 -20.77 -6.95
N VAL A 228 20.78 -19.76 -7.78
CA VAL A 228 21.74 -19.33 -8.81
C VAL A 228 23.08 -18.93 -8.19
N ILE A 229 23.05 -18.05 -7.19
CA ILE A 229 24.26 -17.60 -6.49
C ILE A 229 24.94 -18.76 -5.77
N GLY A 230 24.17 -19.62 -5.09
CA GLY A 230 24.71 -20.80 -4.41
C GLY A 230 25.40 -21.79 -5.37
N THR A 231 24.81 -21.97 -6.55
CA THR A 231 25.40 -22.84 -7.60
C THR A 231 26.73 -22.25 -8.13
N ILE A 232 26.75 -20.94 -8.43
CA ILE A 232 27.98 -20.26 -8.89
C ILE A 232 29.08 -20.36 -7.83
N MET A 233 28.73 -20.11 -6.56
CA MET A 233 29.73 -20.25 -5.47
C MET A 233 30.22 -21.68 -5.28
N ALA A 234 29.33 -22.68 -5.43
CA ALA A 234 29.75 -24.09 -5.34
C ALA A 234 30.70 -24.48 -6.46
N ILE A 235 30.45 -24.02 -7.69
CA ILE A 235 31.34 -24.23 -8.82
C ILE A 235 32.70 -23.54 -8.59
N GLY A 236 32.68 -22.28 -8.14
CA GLY A 236 33.91 -21.51 -7.87
C GLY A 236 34.74 -22.04 -6.69
N ALA A 237 34.15 -22.83 -5.78
CA ALA A 237 34.87 -23.47 -4.68
C ALA A 237 35.54 -24.77 -5.07
N VAL A 238 35.24 -25.33 -6.25
CA VAL A 238 35.83 -26.59 -6.77
C VAL A 238 37.05 -26.30 -7.64
N PHE A 239 37.24 -25.08 -8.12
CA PHE A 239 38.37 -24.59 -8.91
C PHE A 239 39.25 -23.64 -8.08
#